data_d64f1e333412e32c7376bd5b636835ac
#
_entry.id   d64f1e333412e32c7376bd5b636835ac
#
_cell.length_a   1.000
_cell.length_b   1.000
_cell.length_c   1.000
_cell.angle_alpha   90.00
_cell.angle_beta   90.00
_cell.angle_gamma   90.00
#
_symmetry.space_group_name_H-M   'P 1'
#
loop_
_entity.id
_entity.type
_entity.pdbx_description
1 polymer ?
#
loop_
_entity_poly.entity_id
_entity_poly.type
_entity_poly.pdbx_seq_one_letter_code
_entity_poly.pdbx_strand_id
1 'polypeptide(L)'
;IAGFLLANGALNAGAGGDDEESERSEYLIRKELLERDKVEAIIVLPRDMFYTTDISVTLWILNNNKKARELNGRQLRDRTNEVLFVDLRRWDENTEEYVLDKNKKKKKTVLTTVQIQKIKKLYFDWQSADRALYQDVPEYCKSVTLDGENGIRANNYTLTPSKYIEFIDHDLEIDYPTEMARIQKEMKEVIEQEKQSQELLIKAFE
;
A
#
# COMPACT_ATOMS: atom_id res chain seq x y z
N ILE A 1 -7.53 15.93 -13.84
CA ILE A 1 -6.99 14.93 -12.91
C ILE A 1 -6.41 15.65 -11.70
N ALA A 2 -6.61 15.11 -10.50
CA ALA A 2 -6.06 15.64 -9.25
C ALA A 2 -5.46 14.48 -8.45
N GLY A 3 -4.36 14.76 -7.73
CA GLY A 3 -3.76 13.82 -6.80
C GLY A 3 -3.56 14.49 -5.45
N PHE A 4 -3.91 13.79 -4.37
CA PHE A 4 -3.69 14.26 -3.01
C PHE A 4 -3.46 13.12 -2.03
N LEU A 5 -2.81 13.45 -0.93
CA LEU A 5 -2.46 12.48 0.10
C LEU A 5 -3.45 12.55 1.25
N LEU A 6 -3.94 11.40 1.68
CA LEU A 6 -4.79 11.25 2.85
C LEU A 6 -4.24 10.17 3.80
N ALA A 7 -4.61 10.26 5.06
CA ALA A 7 -4.38 9.19 6.02
C ALA A 7 -5.17 7.93 5.63
N ASN A 8 -4.66 6.74 6.00
CA ASN A 8 -5.29 5.47 5.65
C ASN A 8 -6.72 5.33 6.21
N GLY A 9 -7.05 6.01 7.30
CA GLY A 9 -8.41 6.05 7.86
C GLY A 9 -9.46 6.49 6.85
N ALA A 10 -9.14 7.41 5.94
CA ALA A 10 -10.05 7.88 4.90
C ALA A 10 -10.52 6.77 3.93
N LEU A 11 -9.82 5.63 3.88
CA LEU A 11 -10.18 4.50 3.01
C LEU A 11 -11.42 3.75 3.48
N ASN A 12 -11.72 3.73 4.77
CA ASN A 12 -12.79 2.94 5.36
C ASN A 12 -13.57 3.63 6.49
N ALA A 13 -13.28 4.87 6.84
CA ALA A 13 -14.02 5.60 7.86
C ALA A 13 -15.53 5.54 7.59
N GLY A 14 -16.33 5.28 8.64
CA GLY A 14 -17.78 5.19 8.58
C GLY A 14 -18.35 3.99 7.79
N ALA A 15 -17.54 3.00 7.43
CA ALA A 15 -18.02 1.81 6.72
C ALA A 15 -18.76 0.81 7.62
N GLY A 16 -18.70 0.94 8.94
CA GLY A 16 -19.24 0.00 9.94
C GLY A 16 -20.70 0.20 10.35
N GLY A 17 -21.34 1.31 10.03
CA GLY A 17 -22.78 1.52 10.24
C GLY A 17 -23.22 2.09 11.59
N ASP A 18 -22.43 1.98 12.66
CA ASP A 18 -22.75 2.47 14.03
C ASP A 18 -21.88 3.67 14.45
N ASP A 19 -21.24 4.31 13.48
CA ASP A 19 -20.21 5.31 13.70
C ASP A 19 -20.78 6.70 13.97
N GLU A 20 -19.99 7.54 14.62
CA GLU A 20 -20.32 8.94 14.91
C GLU A 20 -20.64 9.73 13.62
N GLU A 21 -21.38 10.82 13.72
CA GLU A 21 -21.86 11.62 12.58
C GLU A 21 -20.72 12.11 11.67
N SER A 22 -19.52 12.35 12.21
CA SER A 22 -18.33 12.75 11.46
C SER A 22 -17.80 11.64 10.55
N GLU A 23 -17.72 10.40 11.04
CA GLU A 23 -17.29 9.24 10.28
C GLU A 23 -18.28 8.88 9.19
N ARG A 24 -19.58 9.06 9.48
CA ARG A 24 -20.64 8.93 8.49
C ARG A 24 -20.51 9.95 7.37
N SER A 25 -20.08 11.18 7.65
CA SER A 25 -19.86 12.19 6.61
C SER A 25 -18.70 11.84 5.68
N GLU A 26 -17.59 11.30 6.18
CA GLU A 26 -16.48 10.80 5.37
C GLU A 26 -16.91 9.62 4.47
N TYR A 27 -17.71 8.71 5.00
CA TYR A 27 -18.30 7.63 4.21
C TYR A 27 -19.15 8.17 3.04
N LEU A 28 -20.01 9.14 3.30
CA LEU A 28 -20.89 9.73 2.28
C LEU A 28 -20.09 10.44 1.20
N ILE A 29 -19.03 11.17 1.55
CA ILE A 29 -18.14 11.83 0.59
C ILE A 29 -17.45 10.77 -0.29
N ARG A 30 -16.91 9.71 0.32
CA ARG A 30 -16.25 8.62 -0.40
C ARG A 30 -17.21 7.91 -1.35
N LYS A 31 -18.40 7.56 -0.87
CA LYS A 31 -19.46 6.97 -1.67
C LYS A 31 -19.82 7.85 -2.86
N GLU A 32 -20.06 9.14 -2.64
CA GLU A 32 -20.42 10.08 -3.69
C GLU A 32 -19.32 10.21 -4.76
N LEU A 33 -18.03 10.23 -4.36
CA LEU A 33 -16.93 10.25 -5.30
C LEU A 33 -16.87 8.99 -6.17
N LEU A 34 -17.18 7.83 -5.60
CA LEU A 34 -17.22 6.55 -6.31
C LEU A 34 -18.44 6.46 -7.24
N GLU A 35 -19.64 6.82 -6.75
CA GLU A 35 -20.87 6.80 -7.56
C GLU A 35 -20.81 7.78 -8.72
N ARG A 36 -20.10 8.89 -8.58
CA ARG A 36 -19.82 9.83 -9.68
C ARG A 36 -18.62 9.43 -10.53
N ASP A 37 -18.07 8.25 -10.35
CA ASP A 37 -16.92 7.74 -11.10
C ASP A 37 -15.71 8.68 -11.11
N LYS A 38 -15.39 9.30 -9.94
CA LYS A 38 -14.28 10.24 -9.83
C LYS A 38 -12.98 9.61 -9.37
N VAL A 39 -13.05 8.52 -8.60
CA VAL A 39 -11.84 7.83 -8.09
C VAL A 39 -11.26 6.96 -9.20
N GLU A 40 -10.03 7.24 -9.60
CA GLU A 40 -9.32 6.49 -10.64
C GLU A 40 -8.32 5.50 -10.06
N ALA A 41 -7.54 5.91 -9.06
CA ALA A 41 -6.59 5.02 -8.42
C ALA A 41 -6.38 5.36 -6.94
N ILE A 42 -6.10 4.33 -6.15
CA ILE A 42 -5.70 4.38 -4.75
C ILE A 42 -4.34 3.70 -4.63
N ILE A 43 -3.32 4.45 -4.23
CA ILE A 43 -1.95 3.96 -4.09
C ILE A 43 -1.52 4.13 -2.63
N VAL A 44 -1.36 3.02 -1.90
CA VAL A 44 -0.84 3.05 -0.54
C VAL A 44 0.67 3.14 -0.59
N LEU A 45 1.21 4.19 0.01
CA LEU A 45 2.63 4.47 0.02
C LEU A 45 3.33 3.74 1.18
N PRO A 46 4.65 3.49 1.08
CA PRO A 46 5.44 2.92 2.16
C PRO A 46 5.37 3.75 3.45
N ARG A 47 5.76 3.13 4.57
CA ARG A 47 5.96 3.83 5.84
C ARG A 47 7.21 4.69 5.79
N ASP A 48 7.36 5.56 6.78
CA ASP A 48 8.58 6.37 6.99
C ASP A 48 8.96 7.33 5.84
N MET A 49 8.00 7.68 4.96
CA MET A 49 8.25 8.65 3.88
C MET A 49 8.27 10.11 4.35
N PHE A 50 7.66 10.41 5.50
CA PHE A 50 7.52 11.76 6.04
C PHE A 50 8.35 11.97 7.30
N TYR A 51 8.87 13.19 7.50
CA TYR A 51 9.71 13.49 8.67
C TYR A 51 8.96 13.45 9.99
N THR A 52 7.67 13.71 9.99
CA THR A 52 6.85 13.89 11.19
C THR A 52 6.03 12.67 11.56
N THR A 53 5.90 11.69 10.68
CA THR A 53 5.08 10.51 10.90
C THR A 53 5.69 9.27 10.26
N ASP A 54 5.57 8.14 10.94
CA ASP A 54 6.02 6.82 10.48
C ASP A 54 4.87 6.05 9.79
N ILE A 55 3.67 6.67 9.73
CA ILE A 55 2.47 6.02 9.20
C ILE A 55 2.53 6.04 7.67
N SER A 56 2.11 4.95 7.03
CA SER A 56 1.86 4.98 5.60
C SER A 56 0.65 5.86 5.30
N VAL A 57 0.70 6.54 4.17
CA VAL A 57 -0.39 7.38 3.67
C VAL A 57 -0.82 6.89 2.30
N THR A 58 -1.96 7.38 1.84
CA THR A 58 -2.56 6.96 0.59
C THR A 58 -2.59 8.12 -0.39
N LEU A 59 -2.08 7.88 -1.59
CA LEU A 59 -2.24 8.79 -2.72
C LEU A 59 -3.56 8.45 -3.44
N TRP A 60 -4.47 9.40 -3.45
CA TRP A 60 -5.71 9.34 -4.19
C TRP A 60 -5.54 10.04 -5.53
N ILE A 61 -5.89 9.36 -6.61
CA ILE A 61 -5.94 9.94 -7.94
C ILE A 61 -7.40 10.06 -8.35
N LEU A 62 -7.86 11.29 -8.50
CA LEU A 62 -9.19 11.60 -9.01
C LEU A 62 -9.11 12.02 -10.49
N ASN A 63 -10.03 11.51 -11.29
CA ASN A 63 -10.15 11.85 -12.70
C ASN A 63 -11.61 12.10 -13.07
N ASN A 64 -11.88 13.23 -13.70
CA ASN A 64 -13.21 13.60 -14.11
C ASN A 64 -13.66 12.95 -15.44
N ASN A 65 -12.73 12.33 -16.16
CA ASN A 65 -13.03 11.67 -17.44
C ASN A 65 -12.22 10.38 -17.58
N LYS A 66 -12.87 9.25 -17.33
CA LYS A 66 -12.31 7.90 -17.42
C LYS A 66 -12.68 7.17 -18.71
N LYS A 67 -13.46 7.82 -19.60
CA LYS A 67 -13.88 7.27 -20.90
C LYS A 67 -12.70 7.08 -21.85
N ALA A 68 -12.89 6.17 -22.80
CA ALA A 68 -11.93 5.94 -23.87
C ALA A 68 -11.65 7.24 -24.64
N ARG A 69 -10.39 7.55 -24.86
CA ARG A 69 -9.93 8.72 -25.63
C ARG A 69 -8.47 8.64 -25.98
N GLU A 70 -8.07 9.46 -26.91
CA GLU A 70 -6.67 9.77 -27.12
C GLU A 70 -6.23 10.92 -26.21
N LEU A 71 -5.05 10.76 -25.58
CA LEU A 71 -4.45 11.80 -24.74
C LEU A 71 -2.92 11.75 -24.87
N ASN A 72 -2.34 12.84 -25.39
CA ASN A 72 -0.88 12.98 -25.57
C ASN A 72 -0.26 11.82 -26.36
N GLY A 73 -0.90 11.41 -27.47
CA GLY A 73 -0.45 10.31 -28.32
C GLY A 73 -0.67 8.91 -27.74
N ARG A 74 -1.38 8.80 -26.60
CA ARG A 74 -1.73 7.52 -25.97
C ARG A 74 -3.21 7.23 -26.18
N GLN A 75 -3.52 6.01 -26.62
CA GLN A 75 -4.88 5.51 -26.69
C GLN A 75 -5.28 4.96 -25.32
N LEU A 76 -6.24 5.61 -24.67
CA LEU A 76 -6.75 5.22 -23.36
C LEU A 76 -8.02 4.40 -23.53
N ARG A 77 -8.14 3.30 -22.78
CA ARG A 77 -9.38 2.52 -22.72
C ARG A 77 -10.46 3.19 -21.87
N ASP A 78 -11.67 2.72 -21.98
CA ASP A 78 -12.73 3.04 -21.02
C ASP A 78 -12.43 2.36 -19.68
N ARG A 79 -12.43 3.15 -18.61
CA ARG A 79 -12.19 2.74 -17.21
C ARG A 79 -13.34 3.20 -16.30
N THR A 80 -14.50 3.47 -16.91
CA THR A 80 -15.71 3.86 -16.17
C THR A 80 -16.03 2.80 -15.13
N ASN A 81 -16.32 3.23 -13.91
CA ASN A 81 -16.60 2.37 -12.76
C ASN A 81 -15.48 1.36 -12.39
N GLU A 82 -14.25 1.63 -12.77
CA GLU A 82 -13.09 0.85 -12.33
C GLU A 82 -12.16 1.71 -11.47
N VAL A 83 -11.55 1.11 -10.45
CA VAL A 83 -10.53 1.74 -9.60
C VAL A 83 -9.30 0.84 -9.56
N LEU A 84 -8.14 1.41 -9.81
CA LEU A 84 -6.86 0.74 -9.65
C LEU A 84 -6.40 0.83 -8.20
N PHE A 85 -6.15 -0.30 -7.57
CA PHE A 85 -5.50 -0.40 -6.26
C PHE A 85 -4.05 -0.79 -6.42
N VAL A 86 -3.15 -0.09 -5.72
CA VAL A 86 -1.72 -0.40 -5.67
C VAL A 86 -1.27 -0.33 -4.22
N ASP A 87 -0.59 -1.38 -3.74
CA ASP A 87 -0.04 -1.44 -2.39
C ASP A 87 1.49 -1.47 -2.45
N LEU A 88 2.11 -0.38 -2.01
CA LEU A 88 3.56 -0.25 -2.00
C LEU A 88 4.18 -0.48 -0.61
N ARG A 89 3.39 -0.92 0.39
CA ARG A 89 3.87 -1.07 1.77
C ARG A 89 4.93 -2.16 1.91
N ARG A 90 4.84 -3.21 1.09
CA ARG A 90 5.77 -4.34 1.07
C ARG A 90 6.55 -4.45 -0.23
N TRP A 91 6.32 -3.49 -1.13
CA TRP A 91 6.90 -3.53 -2.45
C TRP A 91 8.40 -3.35 -2.37
N ASP A 92 9.13 -4.38 -2.84
CA ASP A 92 10.56 -4.40 -3.00
C ASP A 92 11.32 -4.24 -1.66
N GLU A 93 10.94 -5.06 -0.67
CA GLU A 93 11.61 -5.12 0.64
C GLU A 93 13.13 -5.37 0.54
N ASN A 94 13.59 -5.93 -0.59
CA ASN A 94 15.00 -6.22 -0.85
C ASN A 94 15.77 -5.03 -1.47
N THR A 95 15.11 -3.95 -1.86
CA THR A 95 15.74 -2.72 -2.36
C THR A 95 15.63 -1.59 -1.37
N GLU A 96 15.92 -1.90 -0.11
CA GLU A 96 16.03 -0.91 0.95
C GLU A 96 17.17 0.09 0.68
N GLU A 97 16.97 1.05 -0.20
CA GLU A 97 17.73 2.29 -0.14
C GLU A 97 17.20 3.16 1.01
N TYR A 98 17.48 2.73 2.23
CA TYR A 98 17.33 3.61 3.38
C TYR A 98 18.38 4.71 3.26
N VAL A 99 17.95 5.91 2.93
CA VAL A 99 18.78 7.09 3.15
C VAL A 99 18.78 7.35 4.66
N LEU A 100 19.75 6.74 5.35
CA LEU A 100 20.09 7.14 6.70
C LEU A 100 20.60 8.58 6.63
N ASP A 101 19.79 9.55 7.04
CA ASP A 101 20.33 10.86 7.40
C ASP A 101 21.25 10.63 8.62
N LYS A 102 22.57 10.64 8.37
CA LYS A 102 23.59 10.38 9.38
C LYS A 102 23.49 11.36 10.58
N ASN A 103 22.79 12.47 10.40
CA ASN A 103 22.58 13.49 11.43
C ASN A 103 21.27 13.32 12.21
N LYS A 104 20.35 12.47 11.74
CA LYS A 104 19.08 12.19 12.41
C LYS A 104 18.95 10.68 12.53
N LYS A 105 18.82 10.16 13.75
CA LYS A 105 18.65 8.74 14.06
C LYS A 105 17.36 8.10 13.51
N LYS A 106 16.65 8.76 12.59
CA LYS A 106 15.37 8.32 12.07
C LYS A 106 15.55 7.80 10.63
N LYS A 107 15.14 6.56 10.39
CA LYS A 107 15.06 5.97 9.05
C LYS A 107 14.04 6.76 8.22
N LYS A 108 14.31 6.92 6.95
CA LYS A 108 13.39 7.53 5.98
C LYS A 108 13.35 6.70 4.72
N THR A 109 12.14 6.31 4.32
CA THR A 109 11.91 5.63 3.04
C THR A 109 11.86 6.66 1.91
N VAL A 110 12.63 6.45 0.86
CA VAL A 110 12.63 7.28 -0.35
C VAL A 110 12.41 6.37 -1.56
N LEU A 111 11.42 6.69 -2.38
CA LEU A 111 11.23 5.98 -3.64
C LEU A 111 12.33 6.38 -4.63
N THR A 112 13.00 5.40 -5.19
CA THR A 112 14.01 5.63 -6.22
C THR A 112 13.36 6.06 -7.53
N THR A 113 14.15 6.69 -8.42
CA THR A 113 13.66 7.05 -9.76
C THR A 113 13.15 5.81 -10.52
N VAL A 114 13.81 4.66 -10.36
CA VAL A 114 13.39 3.40 -10.99
C VAL A 114 12.05 2.94 -10.48
N GLN A 115 11.83 2.99 -9.16
CA GLN A 115 10.55 2.64 -8.52
C GLN A 115 9.43 3.58 -8.99
N ILE A 116 9.67 4.87 -9.05
CA ILE A 116 8.71 5.86 -9.57
C ILE A 116 8.35 5.56 -11.03
N GLN A 117 9.34 5.20 -11.87
CA GLN A 117 9.07 4.84 -13.26
C GLN A 117 8.28 3.52 -13.39
N LYS A 118 8.53 2.54 -12.52
CA LYS A 118 7.73 1.29 -12.47
C LYS A 118 6.26 1.59 -12.13
N ILE A 119 6.00 2.42 -11.10
CA ILE A 119 4.63 2.82 -10.71
C ILE A 119 3.95 3.59 -11.86
N LYS A 120 4.67 4.53 -12.48
CA LYS A 120 4.17 5.27 -13.64
C LYS A 120 3.84 4.35 -14.80
N LYS A 121 4.71 3.38 -15.10
CA LYS A 121 4.49 2.39 -16.16
C LYS A 121 3.24 1.56 -15.86
N LEU A 122 3.11 1.00 -14.65
CA LEU A 122 1.94 0.25 -14.22
C LEU A 122 0.63 1.05 -14.45
N TYR A 123 0.60 2.30 -14.00
CA TYR A 123 -0.57 3.16 -14.16
C TYR A 123 -0.89 3.45 -15.62
N PHE A 124 0.14 3.63 -16.48
CA PHE A 124 -0.03 3.86 -17.89
C PHE A 124 -0.47 2.61 -18.65
N ASP A 125 0.06 1.45 -18.30
CA ASP A 125 -0.31 0.15 -18.84
C ASP A 125 -1.78 -0.17 -18.51
N TRP A 126 -2.20 0.07 -17.26
CA TRP A 126 -3.60 -0.09 -16.85
C TRP A 126 -4.56 0.82 -17.63
N GLN A 127 -4.14 2.03 -17.96
CA GLN A 127 -4.93 2.97 -18.75
C GLN A 127 -4.97 2.64 -20.25
N SER A 128 -4.03 1.83 -20.75
CA SER A 128 -3.85 1.58 -22.18
C SER A 128 -5.08 0.91 -22.82
N ALA A 129 -5.33 1.25 -24.09
CA ALA A 129 -6.30 0.52 -24.91
C ALA A 129 -5.86 -0.94 -25.14
N ASP A 130 -4.55 -1.19 -25.15
CA ASP A 130 -4.00 -2.55 -25.16
C ASP A 130 -4.04 -3.15 -23.75
N ARG A 131 -5.05 -3.97 -23.52
CA ARG A 131 -5.28 -4.64 -22.22
C ARG A 131 -4.22 -5.69 -21.88
N ALA A 132 -3.45 -6.18 -22.86
CA ALA A 132 -2.40 -7.15 -22.61
C ALA A 132 -1.21 -6.57 -21.82
N LEU A 133 -1.09 -5.24 -21.75
CA LEU A 133 -0.03 -4.55 -21.01
C LEU A 133 -0.21 -4.58 -19.49
N TYR A 134 -1.44 -4.78 -19.00
CA TYR A 134 -1.76 -4.78 -17.57
C TYR A 134 -2.31 -6.13 -17.13
N GLN A 135 -1.82 -6.61 -16.01
CA GLN A 135 -2.35 -7.76 -15.28
C GLN A 135 -2.39 -7.43 -13.79
N ASP A 136 -3.38 -7.96 -13.09
CA ASP A 136 -3.42 -7.96 -11.63
C ASP A 136 -2.24 -8.77 -11.10
N VAL A 137 -1.57 -8.25 -10.06
CA VAL A 137 -0.43 -8.90 -9.43
C VAL A 137 -0.73 -9.04 -7.94
N PRO A 138 -0.77 -10.28 -7.40
CA PRO A 138 -0.93 -10.51 -5.98
C PRO A 138 0.04 -9.67 -5.15
N GLU A 139 -0.38 -9.24 -3.96
CA GLU A 139 0.36 -8.40 -3.01
C GLU A 139 0.77 -7.01 -3.52
N TYR A 140 0.53 -6.71 -4.81
CA TYR A 140 1.00 -5.47 -5.43
C TYR A 140 -0.13 -4.60 -6.02
N CYS A 141 -0.93 -5.12 -6.96
CA CYS A 141 -1.95 -4.31 -7.61
C CYS A 141 -3.15 -5.11 -8.11
N LYS A 142 -4.32 -4.46 -8.13
CA LYS A 142 -5.54 -5.02 -8.70
C LYS A 142 -6.47 -3.94 -9.24
N SER A 143 -7.07 -4.19 -10.40
CA SER A 143 -8.18 -3.38 -10.93
C SER A 143 -9.51 -3.94 -10.44
N VAL A 144 -10.34 -3.08 -9.84
CA VAL A 144 -11.61 -3.49 -9.23
C VAL A 144 -12.75 -2.64 -9.80
N THR A 145 -13.83 -3.30 -10.17
CA THR A 145 -15.06 -2.64 -10.62
C THR A 145 -15.90 -2.15 -9.44
N LEU A 146 -16.70 -1.13 -9.67
CA LEU A 146 -17.65 -0.64 -8.67
C LEU A 146 -18.72 -1.69 -8.37
N ASP A 147 -19.18 -2.40 -9.40
CA ASP A 147 -20.19 -3.45 -9.35
C ASP A 147 -19.57 -4.85 -9.34
N GLY A 148 -20.38 -5.85 -8.98
CA GLY A 148 -19.99 -7.26 -8.93
C GLY A 148 -19.92 -7.81 -7.52
N GLU A 149 -19.80 -9.13 -7.40
CA GLU A 149 -19.81 -9.85 -6.11
C GLU A 149 -18.68 -9.41 -5.18
N ASN A 150 -17.50 -9.13 -5.73
CA ASN A 150 -16.33 -8.60 -5.01
C ASN A 150 -16.07 -7.13 -5.34
N GLY A 151 -17.07 -6.42 -5.87
CA GLY A 151 -16.95 -5.02 -6.24
C GLY A 151 -16.91 -4.07 -5.04
N ILE A 152 -16.68 -2.80 -5.32
CA ILE A 152 -16.52 -1.78 -4.27
C ILE A 152 -17.85 -1.55 -3.53
N ARG A 153 -19.00 -1.63 -4.21
CA ARG A 153 -20.33 -1.53 -3.59
C ARG A 153 -20.58 -2.68 -2.62
N ALA A 154 -20.27 -3.92 -3.03
CA ALA A 154 -20.43 -5.11 -2.21
C ALA A 154 -19.57 -5.06 -0.93
N ASN A 155 -18.44 -4.34 -0.98
CA ASN A 155 -17.54 -4.10 0.14
C ASN A 155 -17.82 -2.77 0.87
N ASN A 156 -19.07 -2.29 0.83
CA ASN A 156 -19.52 -1.08 1.55
C ASN A 156 -18.65 0.16 1.26
N TYR A 157 -18.27 0.34 -0.01
CA TYR A 157 -17.45 1.46 -0.50
C TYR A 157 -16.10 1.63 0.24
N THR A 158 -15.59 0.59 0.88
CA THR A 158 -14.22 0.63 1.40
C THR A 158 -13.24 0.70 0.25
N LEU A 159 -12.16 1.47 0.44
CA LEU A 159 -11.06 1.58 -0.52
C LEU A 159 -9.76 0.98 0.03
N THR A 160 -9.87 0.15 1.06
CA THR A 160 -8.73 -0.52 1.67
C THR A 160 -8.20 -1.62 0.74
N PRO A 161 -6.96 -1.53 0.21
CA PRO A 161 -6.44 -2.47 -0.79
C PRO A 161 -6.45 -3.92 -0.35
N SER A 162 -6.24 -4.21 0.94
CA SER A 162 -6.27 -5.57 1.49
C SER A 162 -7.63 -6.29 1.38
N LYS A 163 -8.70 -5.58 0.98
CA LYS A 163 -10.00 -6.19 0.67
C LYS A 163 -10.06 -6.72 -0.76
N TYR A 164 -9.16 -6.28 -1.62
CA TYR A 164 -9.21 -6.55 -3.06
C TYR A 164 -7.97 -7.28 -3.56
N ILE A 165 -6.79 -6.81 -3.17
CA ILE A 165 -5.52 -7.42 -3.58
C ILE A 165 -5.36 -8.74 -2.86
N GLU A 166 -5.09 -9.81 -3.60
CA GLU A 166 -4.84 -11.13 -3.06
C GLU A 166 -3.49 -11.16 -2.35
N PHE A 167 -3.47 -11.77 -1.15
CA PHE A 167 -2.23 -12.03 -0.43
C PHE A 167 -1.87 -13.51 -0.61
N ILE A 168 -0.57 -13.75 -0.85
CA ILE A 168 -0.03 -15.10 -0.93
C ILE A 168 0.28 -15.52 0.51
N ASP A 169 -0.23 -16.68 0.89
CA ASP A 169 0.12 -17.29 2.18
C ASP A 169 1.50 -17.96 2.06
N HIS A 170 2.53 -17.19 2.40
CA HIS A 170 3.90 -17.68 2.39
C HIS A 170 4.18 -18.67 3.53
N ASP A 171 3.30 -18.76 4.53
CA ASP A 171 3.47 -19.69 5.67
C ASP A 171 3.25 -21.13 5.26
N LEU A 172 2.57 -21.40 4.15
CA LEU A 172 2.36 -22.76 3.63
C LEU A 172 3.63 -23.44 3.11
N GLU A 173 4.67 -22.67 2.79
CA GLU A 173 5.96 -23.17 2.31
C GLU A 173 7.02 -23.30 3.41
N ILE A 174 6.68 -22.89 4.64
CA ILE A 174 7.62 -22.93 5.76
C ILE A 174 7.60 -24.31 6.40
N ASP A 175 8.75 -24.99 6.42
CA ASP A 175 8.97 -26.15 7.29
C ASP A 175 9.10 -25.66 8.75
N TYR A 176 7.96 -25.64 9.45
CA TYR A 176 7.88 -25.17 10.83
C TYR A 176 8.91 -25.79 11.80
N PRO A 177 9.19 -27.11 11.76
CA PRO A 177 10.22 -27.69 12.61
C PRO A 177 11.61 -27.11 12.36
N THR A 178 12.01 -26.95 11.12
CA THR A 178 13.30 -26.38 10.74
C THR A 178 13.41 -24.90 11.12
N GLU A 179 12.35 -24.12 10.84
CA GLU A 179 12.31 -22.69 11.16
C GLU A 179 12.30 -22.45 12.68
N MET A 180 11.56 -23.25 13.45
CA MET A 180 11.56 -23.19 14.91
C MET A 180 12.93 -23.53 15.48
N ALA A 181 13.64 -24.50 14.93
CA ALA A 181 15.00 -24.83 15.36
C ALA A 181 15.97 -23.69 15.09
N ARG A 182 15.84 -23.01 13.93
CA ARG A 182 16.62 -21.80 13.58
C ARG A 182 16.37 -20.68 14.58
N ILE A 183 15.09 -20.33 14.81
CA ILE A 183 14.70 -19.27 15.75
C ILE A 183 15.19 -19.57 17.17
N GLN A 184 15.06 -20.80 17.64
CA GLN A 184 15.56 -21.19 18.97
C GLN A 184 17.07 -21.05 19.11
N LYS A 185 17.82 -21.34 18.04
CA LYS A 185 19.28 -21.15 18.02
C LYS A 185 19.64 -19.69 18.09
N GLU A 186 19.05 -18.86 17.23
CA GLU A 186 19.28 -17.40 17.20
C GLU A 186 18.91 -16.76 18.55
N MET A 187 17.79 -17.15 19.15
CA MET A 187 17.38 -16.64 20.46
C MET A 187 18.39 -16.99 21.56
N LYS A 188 18.96 -18.19 21.55
CA LYS A 188 20.03 -18.58 22.49
C LYS A 188 21.29 -17.73 22.31
N GLU A 189 21.68 -17.47 21.08
CA GLU A 189 22.84 -16.62 20.76
C GLU A 189 22.64 -15.19 21.25
N VAL A 190 21.45 -14.61 21.04
CA VAL A 190 21.11 -13.27 21.53
C VAL A 190 21.12 -13.19 23.05
N ILE A 191 20.55 -14.17 23.75
CA ILE A 191 20.55 -14.24 25.22
C ILE A 191 21.98 -14.32 25.75
N GLU A 192 22.85 -15.08 25.10
CA GLU A 192 24.27 -15.17 25.51
C GLU A 192 25.01 -13.86 25.30
N GLN A 193 24.78 -13.17 24.17
CA GLN A 193 25.31 -11.83 23.90
C GLN A 193 24.83 -10.80 24.94
N GLU A 194 23.56 -10.87 25.33
CA GLU A 194 23.01 -10.02 26.38
C GLU A 194 23.74 -10.22 27.70
N LYS A 195 23.94 -11.47 28.14
CA LYS A 195 24.68 -11.78 29.37
C LYS A 195 26.12 -11.23 29.35
N GLN A 196 26.82 -11.45 28.23
CA GLN A 196 28.19 -10.93 28.07
C GLN A 196 28.23 -9.41 28.13
N SER A 197 27.23 -8.74 27.52
CA SER A 197 27.10 -7.28 27.56
C SER A 197 26.83 -6.77 28.98
N GLN A 198 26.00 -7.48 29.75
CA GLN A 198 25.72 -7.15 31.15
C GLN A 198 26.97 -7.32 32.02
N GLU A 199 27.74 -8.41 31.84
CA GLU A 199 28.99 -8.63 32.57
C GLU A 199 30.03 -7.55 32.26
N LEU A 200 30.16 -7.13 31.02
CA LEU A 200 31.03 -6.04 30.60
C LEU A 200 30.66 -4.70 31.26
N LEU A 201 29.33 -4.42 31.30
CA LEU A 201 28.81 -3.25 31.98
C LEU A 201 29.15 -3.26 33.49
N ILE A 202 28.93 -4.37 34.17
CA ILE A 202 29.23 -4.50 35.59
C ILE A 202 30.73 -4.22 35.85
N LYS A 203 31.62 -4.85 35.06
CA LYS A 203 33.07 -4.64 35.15
C LYS A 203 33.52 -3.20 34.86
N ALA A 204 32.74 -2.44 34.09
CA ALA A 204 33.04 -1.04 33.79
C ALA A 204 32.64 -0.08 34.92
N PHE A 205 31.84 -0.53 35.88
CA PHE A 205 31.38 0.25 37.03
C PHE A 205 32.11 -0.17 38.37
N GLU A 206 32.91 -1.23 38.35
CA GLU A 206 33.86 -1.58 39.40
C GLU A 206 35.18 -0.82 39.22
#